data_09df7334d2f429e24ba885e330fb5fc5
#
_entry.id   09df7334d2f429e24ba885e330fb5fc5
#
_cell.length_a   1.000
_cell.length_b   1.000
_cell.length_c   1.000
_cell.angle_alpha   90.00
_cell.angle_beta   90.00
_cell.angle_gamma   90.00
#
_symmetry.space_group_name_H-M   'P 1'
#
loop_
_entity.id
_entity.type
_entity.pdbx_description
1 polymer ?
#
loop_
_entity_poly.entity_id
_entity_poly.type
_entity_poly.pdbx_seq_one_letter_code
_entity_poly.pdbx_strand_id
1 'polypeptide(L)'
;PYFDYEGKPYDNIVVLSREDAEHAYVFGNRLYITEHPLYEQDGVLYLIAGEEEERVRIYEEAGEPADMYVLPPEIMTRVSVATRETSQTQPPAYAIQSILEQEKAHNVCKVYELQLTYDKVRDEYADDTSEDYLQDVYLTMNYGGNRAQLYQDGKLLTDWFSNGEDWTVALKRYGYPKYLTLVVYPYEEEVYYDLQPRKGCELHEASAHAVYKLEV
;
A
#
# COMPACT_ATOMS: atom_id res chain seq x y z
N PRO A 1 -35.99 -15.84 8.60
CA PRO A 1 -36.41 -14.44 8.52
C PRO A 1 -36.35 -13.80 9.89
N TYR A 2 -35.85 -12.57 9.96
CA TYR A 2 -35.87 -11.74 11.16
C TYR A 2 -37.13 -10.90 11.14
N PHE A 3 -37.69 -10.65 12.32
CA PHE A 3 -38.95 -9.90 12.47
C PHE A 3 -38.70 -8.72 13.41
N ASP A 4 -39.35 -7.60 13.15
CA ASP A 4 -39.40 -6.49 14.10
C ASP A 4 -40.30 -6.81 15.31
N TYR A 5 -40.40 -5.89 16.26
CA TYR A 5 -41.27 -6.08 17.46
C TYR A 5 -42.75 -6.13 17.15
N GLU A 6 -43.19 -5.73 15.95
CA GLU A 6 -44.57 -5.84 15.46
C GLU A 6 -44.80 -7.14 14.67
N GLY A 7 -43.77 -7.99 14.50
CA GLY A 7 -43.84 -9.26 13.77
C GLY A 7 -43.82 -9.10 12.25
N LYS A 8 -43.35 -7.94 11.74
CA LYS A 8 -43.11 -7.75 10.31
C LYS A 8 -41.77 -8.30 9.92
N PRO A 9 -41.65 -9.01 8.79
CA PRO A 9 -40.38 -9.47 8.32
C PRO A 9 -39.49 -8.28 7.93
N TYR A 10 -38.19 -8.37 8.31
CA TYR A 10 -37.15 -7.50 7.75
C TYR A 10 -36.70 -8.11 6.42
N ASP A 11 -36.96 -7.42 5.34
CA ASP A 11 -36.62 -7.90 4.01
C ASP A 11 -35.13 -7.59 3.60
N ASN A 12 -34.45 -6.72 4.40
CA ASN A 12 -33.13 -6.16 4.06
C ASN A 12 -32.06 -6.45 5.13
N ILE A 13 -32.12 -7.62 5.77
CA ILE A 13 -31.10 -8.04 6.72
C ILE A 13 -30.16 -9.04 6.07
N VAL A 14 -28.90 -8.65 5.90
CA VAL A 14 -27.80 -9.53 5.52
C VAL A 14 -26.97 -9.85 6.75
N VAL A 15 -26.78 -11.14 7.04
CA VAL A 15 -25.91 -11.61 8.12
C VAL A 15 -24.59 -12.02 7.49
N LEU A 16 -23.53 -11.32 7.87
CA LEU A 16 -22.18 -11.54 7.37
C LEU A 16 -21.34 -12.30 8.40
N SER A 17 -20.33 -13.02 7.95
CA SER A 17 -19.20 -13.42 8.78
C SER A 17 -18.47 -12.17 9.28
N ARG A 18 -17.64 -12.31 10.32
CA ARG A 18 -16.79 -11.20 10.77
C ARG A 18 -15.83 -10.75 9.66
N GLU A 19 -15.26 -11.68 8.94
CA GLU A 19 -14.34 -11.47 7.83
C GLU A 19 -15.02 -10.68 6.70
N ASP A 20 -16.19 -11.14 6.23
CA ASP A 20 -16.95 -10.41 5.21
C ASP A 20 -17.36 -9.01 5.69
N ALA A 21 -17.67 -8.83 6.98
CA ALA A 21 -18.09 -7.54 7.52
C ALA A 21 -16.95 -6.50 7.54
N GLU A 22 -15.69 -6.94 7.70
CA GLU A 22 -14.50 -6.09 7.64
C GLU A 22 -14.23 -5.58 6.20
N HIS A 23 -14.80 -6.26 5.18
CA HIS A 23 -14.65 -5.97 3.75
C HIS A 23 -15.95 -5.51 3.08
N ALA A 24 -16.91 -5.05 3.89
CA ALA A 24 -18.25 -4.69 3.42
C ALA A 24 -18.40 -3.18 3.17
N TYR A 25 -18.93 -2.82 2.02
CA TYR A 25 -19.20 -1.45 1.58
C TYR A 25 -20.66 -1.29 1.21
N VAL A 26 -21.28 -0.19 1.59
CA VAL A 26 -22.70 0.09 1.26
C VAL A 26 -22.78 1.34 0.39
N PHE A 27 -23.34 1.19 -0.81
CA PHE A 27 -23.61 2.30 -1.72
C PHE A 27 -25.06 2.19 -2.24
N GLY A 28 -25.84 3.25 -1.99
CA GLY A 28 -27.26 3.23 -2.30
C GLY A 28 -27.99 2.14 -1.50
N ASN A 29 -28.65 1.22 -2.21
CA ASN A 29 -29.37 0.07 -1.68
C ASN A 29 -28.64 -1.28 -1.93
N ARG A 30 -27.36 -1.23 -2.21
CA ARG A 30 -26.52 -2.41 -2.47
C ARG A 30 -25.41 -2.55 -1.43
N LEU A 31 -25.12 -3.80 -1.06
CA LEU A 31 -23.97 -4.16 -0.24
C LEU A 31 -22.96 -4.89 -1.13
N TYR A 32 -21.73 -4.42 -1.07
CA TYR A 32 -20.60 -4.97 -1.80
C TYR A 32 -19.61 -5.58 -0.81
N ILE A 33 -19.06 -6.75 -1.13
CA ILE A 33 -18.00 -7.39 -0.34
C ILE A 33 -16.81 -7.62 -1.26
N THR A 34 -15.68 -7.01 -0.89
CA THR A 34 -14.41 -7.13 -1.62
C THR A 34 -13.24 -6.83 -0.67
N GLU A 35 -12.13 -7.51 -0.83
CA GLU A 35 -10.90 -7.29 -0.04
C GLU A 35 -10.20 -5.97 -0.41
N HIS A 36 -10.58 -5.35 -1.53
CA HIS A 36 -9.98 -4.13 -2.05
C HIS A 36 -10.79 -2.88 -1.71
N PRO A 37 -10.14 -1.72 -1.57
CA PRO A 37 -10.84 -0.46 -1.33
C PRO A 37 -11.84 -0.16 -2.44
N LEU A 38 -13.11 0.06 -2.06
CA LEU A 38 -14.20 0.43 -2.95
C LEU A 38 -14.75 1.79 -2.53
N TYR A 39 -14.92 2.71 -3.48
CA TYR A 39 -15.48 4.04 -3.22
C TYR A 39 -16.26 4.59 -4.39
N GLU A 40 -17.16 5.53 -4.11
CA GLU A 40 -17.93 6.25 -5.12
C GLU A 40 -17.32 7.62 -5.39
N GLN A 41 -17.19 7.96 -6.67
CA GLN A 41 -16.83 9.30 -7.12
C GLN A 41 -17.70 9.70 -8.31
N ASP A 42 -18.37 10.84 -8.22
CA ASP A 42 -19.24 11.39 -9.28
C ASP A 42 -20.35 10.42 -9.76
N GLY A 43 -20.85 9.56 -8.85
CA GLY A 43 -21.89 8.56 -9.13
C GLY A 43 -21.38 7.28 -9.80
N VAL A 44 -20.06 7.11 -9.91
CA VAL A 44 -19.41 5.91 -10.44
C VAL A 44 -18.67 5.22 -9.31
N LEU A 45 -18.80 3.90 -9.22
CA LEU A 45 -18.06 3.08 -8.25
C LEU A 45 -16.69 2.69 -8.83
N TYR A 46 -15.67 2.80 -7.98
CA TYR A 46 -14.31 2.46 -8.33
C TYR A 46 -13.70 1.49 -7.33
N LEU A 47 -13.05 0.46 -7.85
CA LEU A 47 -12.25 -0.49 -7.11
C LEU A 47 -10.77 -0.12 -7.26
N ILE A 48 -10.01 -0.13 -6.15
CA ILE A 48 -8.56 -0.01 -6.19
C ILE A 48 -7.95 -1.41 -6.08
N ALA A 49 -7.52 -1.96 -7.17
CA ALA A 49 -7.08 -3.35 -7.28
C ALA A 49 -5.69 -3.49 -7.90
N GLY A 50 -5.11 -4.67 -7.81
CA GLY A 50 -3.81 -5.03 -8.39
C GLY A 50 -3.89 -5.44 -9.86
N GLU A 51 -3.01 -6.38 -10.23
CA GLU A 51 -2.85 -6.85 -11.61
C GLU A 51 -3.67 -8.11 -11.92
N GLU A 52 -4.45 -8.61 -10.96
CA GLU A 52 -5.26 -9.82 -11.10
C GLU A 52 -6.74 -9.50 -11.24
N GLU A 53 -7.51 -10.49 -11.70
CA GLU A 53 -8.97 -10.42 -11.72
C GLU A 53 -9.49 -10.39 -10.29
N GLU A 54 -10.37 -9.44 -9.99
CA GLU A 54 -10.92 -9.26 -8.65
C GLU A 54 -12.39 -9.64 -8.59
N ARG A 55 -12.77 -10.32 -7.52
CA ARG A 55 -14.15 -10.72 -7.26
C ARG A 55 -14.81 -9.73 -6.31
N VAL A 56 -15.95 -9.20 -6.73
CA VAL A 56 -16.83 -8.36 -5.91
C VAL A 56 -18.17 -9.07 -5.75
N ARG A 57 -18.56 -9.40 -4.52
CA ARG A 57 -19.86 -9.98 -4.23
C ARG A 57 -20.87 -8.87 -3.94
N ILE A 58 -22.01 -8.94 -4.60
CA ILE A 58 -23.05 -7.90 -4.53
C ILE A 58 -24.33 -8.51 -3.97
N TYR A 59 -24.91 -7.83 -2.97
CA TYR A 59 -26.22 -8.11 -2.42
C TYR A 59 -27.16 -6.96 -2.81
N GLU A 60 -28.26 -7.29 -3.48
CA GLU A 60 -29.35 -6.36 -3.81
C GLU A 60 -30.55 -6.57 -2.88
N GLU A 61 -31.50 -5.62 -2.85
CA GLU A 61 -32.67 -5.65 -1.95
C GLU A 61 -33.52 -6.93 -2.03
N ALA A 62 -33.52 -7.60 -3.17
CA ALA A 62 -34.28 -8.83 -3.35
C ALA A 62 -33.49 -9.76 -4.29
N GLY A 63 -32.91 -10.80 -3.74
CA GLY A 63 -32.22 -11.82 -4.54
C GLY A 63 -31.13 -12.56 -3.80
N GLU A 64 -30.60 -13.55 -4.46
CA GLU A 64 -29.37 -14.21 -4.05
C GLU A 64 -28.19 -13.29 -4.39
N PRO A 65 -27.10 -13.34 -3.60
CA PRO A 65 -25.90 -12.57 -3.93
C PRO A 65 -25.34 -12.96 -5.29
N ALA A 66 -24.89 -11.97 -6.04
CA ALA A 66 -24.24 -12.16 -7.32
C ALA A 66 -22.73 -11.86 -7.19
N ASP A 67 -21.92 -12.60 -7.91
CA ASP A 67 -20.49 -12.32 -8.05
C ASP A 67 -20.25 -11.57 -9.36
N MET A 68 -19.55 -10.45 -9.25
CA MET A 68 -19.03 -9.71 -10.38
C MET A 68 -17.51 -9.84 -10.40
N TYR A 69 -16.94 -9.95 -11.58
CA TYR A 69 -15.49 -10.04 -11.77
C TYR A 69 -15.01 -8.77 -12.47
N VAL A 70 -14.09 -8.08 -11.80
CA VAL A 70 -13.43 -6.88 -12.34
C VAL A 70 -12.11 -7.32 -12.94
N LEU A 71 -11.96 -7.13 -14.24
CA LEU A 71 -10.75 -7.53 -14.96
C LEU A 71 -9.63 -6.52 -14.74
N PRO A 72 -8.36 -6.97 -14.76
CA PRO A 72 -7.22 -6.06 -14.72
C PRO A 72 -7.22 -5.15 -15.96
N PRO A 73 -6.54 -4.00 -15.89
CA PRO A 73 -6.51 -3.07 -17.01
C PRO A 73 -5.65 -3.64 -18.16
N GLU A 74 -6.00 -3.28 -19.40
CA GLU A 74 -5.25 -3.68 -20.59
C GLU A 74 -3.84 -3.09 -20.67
N ILE A 75 -3.60 -1.97 -19.96
CA ILE A 75 -2.27 -1.36 -19.80
C ILE A 75 -1.87 -1.44 -18.34
N MET A 76 -0.89 -2.28 -18.06
CA MET A 76 -0.32 -2.46 -16.73
C MET A 76 1.05 -1.80 -16.59
N THR A 77 1.42 -1.42 -15.37
CA THR A 77 2.75 -0.91 -15.04
C THR A 77 3.48 -1.93 -14.18
N ARG A 78 4.36 -2.71 -14.77
CA ARG A 78 5.23 -3.63 -14.01
C ARG A 78 6.32 -2.84 -13.33
N VAL A 79 6.40 -2.97 -12.00
CA VAL A 79 7.40 -2.27 -11.19
C VAL A 79 8.42 -3.26 -10.66
N SER A 80 9.70 -2.90 -10.75
CA SER A 80 10.78 -3.66 -10.12
C SER A 80 11.65 -2.74 -9.28
N VAL A 81 12.20 -3.29 -8.20
CA VAL A 81 13.09 -2.59 -7.27
C VAL A 81 14.42 -3.32 -7.21
N ALA A 82 15.50 -2.66 -7.60
CA ALA A 82 16.85 -3.12 -7.37
C ALA A 82 17.43 -2.39 -6.15
N THR A 83 18.02 -3.12 -5.22
CA THR A 83 18.61 -2.58 -3.99
C THR A 83 20.11 -2.79 -3.98
N ARG A 84 20.85 -1.78 -3.54
CA ARG A 84 22.29 -1.84 -3.34
C ARG A 84 22.67 -1.21 -2.00
N GLU A 85 23.24 -2.00 -1.08
CA GLU A 85 23.88 -1.47 0.14
C GLU A 85 25.15 -0.72 -0.25
N THR A 86 25.31 0.49 0.27
CA THR A 86 26.52 1.28 0.08
C THR A 86 27.54 0.94 1.18
N SER A 87 28.80 1.33 0.98
CA SER A 87 29.82 1.21 2.04
C SER A 87 29.72 2.29 3.13
N GLN A 88 28.74 3.18 3.03
CA GLN A 88 28.54 4.28 3.95
C GLN A 88 27.89 3.77 5.25
N THR A 89 28.57 4.04 6.39
CA THR A 89 28.12 3.62 7.72
C THR A 89 27.65 4.78 8.60
N GLN A 90 27.65 6.00 8.05
CA GLN A 90 27.14 7.19 8.70
C GLN A 90 26.03 7.80 7.84
N PRO A 91 25.05 8.47 8.45
CA PRO A 91 24.01 9.16 7.69
C PRO A 91 24.64 10.13 6.68
N PRO A 92 24.06 10.25 5.47
CA PRO A 92 24.48 11.28 4.53
C PRO A 92 24.37 12.68 5.17
N ALA A 93 25.19 13.63 4.72
CA ALA A 93 25.22 14.98 5.28
C ALA A 93 23.86 15.73 5.19
N TYR A 94 23.02 15.33 4.24
CA TYR A 94 21.67 15.87 4.08
C TYR A 94 20.61 15.18 4.95
N ALA A 95 20.95 14.05 5.61
CA ALA A 95 19.99 13.34 6.45
C ALA A 95 19.61 14.21 7.66
N ILE A 96 18.31 14.27 7.94
CA ILE A 96 17.80 15.00 9.10
C ILE A 96 18.17 14.21 10.36
N GLN A 97 18.93 14.88 11.23
CA GLN A 97 19.31 14.37 12.53
C GLN A 97 18.65 15.25 13.62
N SER A 98 18.08 14.61 14.62
CA SER A 98 17.66 15.33 15.81
C SER A 98 18.88 15.83 16.60
N ILE A 99 18.71 16.85 17.46
CA ILE A 99 19.79 17.36 18.32
C ILE A 99 20.36 16.24 19.20
N LEU A 100 19.49 15.34 19.71
CA LEU A 100 19.91 14.18 20.50
C LEU A 100 20.72 13.16 19.69
N GLU A 101 20.46 13.03 18.40
CA GLU A 101 21.21 12.16 17.49
C GLU A 101 22.57 12.75 17.13
N GLN A 102 22.69 14.08 17.05
CA GLN A 102 23.98 14.76 16.86
C GLN A 102 24.92 14.58 18.06
N GLU A 103 24.39 14.55 19.26
CA GLU A 103 25.16 14.28 20.50
C GLU A 103 25.57 12.81 20.60
N LYS A 104 24.76 11.89 20.09
CA LYS A 104 25.08 10.45 19.93
C LYS A 104 25.87 10.20 18.64
N ALA A 105 26.98 10.93 18.42
CA ALA A 105 27.81 10.97 17.20
C ALA A 105 28.40 9.62 16.72
N HIS A 106 27.80 8.50 17.12
CA HIS A 106 28.21 7.13 16.77
C HIS A 106 27.11 6.38 16.03
N ASN A 107 26.16 7.06 15.43
CA ASN A 107 25.08 6.41 14.71
C ASN A 107 25.63 5.71 13.45
N VAL A 108 26.04 4.48 13.68
CA VAL A 108 26.24 3.54 12.59
C VAL A 108 24.87 3.35 11.96
N CYS A 109 24.73 3.69 10.70
CA CYS A 109 23.54 3.41 9.91
C CYS A 109 23.92 2.55 8.72
N LYS A 110 22.95 1.98 8.05
CA LYS A 110 23.12 1.41 6.71
C LYS A 110 22.39 2.27 5.69
N VAL A 111 23.03 2.49 4.57
CA VAL A 111 22.52 3.31 3.48
C VAL A 111 22.36 2.45 2.24
N TYR A 112 21.16 2.45 1.68
CA TYR A 112 20.79 1.70 0.50
C TYR A 112 20.39 2.64 -0.62
N GLU A 113 20.85 2.34 -1.82
CA GLU A 113 20.32 2.92 -3.04
C GLU A 113 19.23 1.99 -3.57
N LEU A 114 18.06 2.55 -3.83
CA LEU A 114 16.92 1.86 -4.43
C LEU A 114 16.75 2.40 -5.85
N GLN A 115 16.77 1.51 -6.84
CA GLN A 115 16.46 1.85 -8.22
C GLN A 115 15.13 1.21 -8.61
N LEU A 116 14.16 2.05 -8.97
CA LEU A 116 12.84 1.61 -9.43
C LEU A 116 12.76 1.71 -10.95
N THR A 117 12.19 0.69 -11.55
CA THR A 117 11.91 0.65 -12.99
C THR A 117 10.40 0.47 -13.17
N TYR A 118 9.83 1.26 -14.09
CA TYR A 118 8.40 1.29 -14.38
C TYR A 118 8.21 0.95 -15.86
N ASP A 119 7.88 -0.31 -16.15
CA ASP A 119 7.71 -0.80 -17.51
C ASP A 119 6.22 -0.93 -17.82
N LYS A 120 5.74 -0.20 -18.82
CA LYS A 120 4.37 -0.37 -19.30
C LYS A 120 4.27 -1.63 -20.14
N VAL A 121 3.39 -2.51 -19.72
CA VAL A 121 3.05 -3.75 -20.42
C VAL A 121 1.64 -3.60 -20.95
N ARG A 122 1.48 -3.81 -22.26
CA ARG A 122 0.18 -3.85 -22.92
C ARG A 122 -0.27 -5.30 -23.07
N ASP A 123 -1.52 -5.55 -22.74
CA ASP A 123 -2.17 -6.81 -23.08
C ASP A 123 -2.27 -6.95 -24.61
N GLU A 124 -2.41 -8.18 -25.10
CA GLU A 124 -2.55 -8.45 -26.54
C GLU A 124 -3.83 -7.86 -27.15
N TYR A 125 -4.82 -7.53 -26.31
CA TYR A 125 -6.08 -6.91 -26.71
C TYR A 125 -6.06 -5.38 -26.59
N ALA A 126 -4.99 -4.78 -25.98
CA ALA A 126 -4.89 -3.34 -25.83
C ALA A 126 -4.68 -2.64 -27.17
N ASP A 127 -5.48 -1.62 -27.43
CA ASP A 127 -5.40 -0.79 -28.62
C ASP A 127 -5.03 0.68 -28.27
N ASP A 128 -5.06 1.55 -29.27
CA ASP A 128 -4.69 2.96 -29.08
C ASP A 128 -5.72 3.77 -28.26
N THR A 129 -6.89 3.18 -27.97
CA THR A 129 -7.93 3.77 -27.10
C THR A 129 -7.87 3.28 -25.68
N SER A 130 -7.05 2.26 -25.39
CA SER A 130 -6.89 1.70 -24.05
C SER A 130 -6.31 2.74 -23.09
N GLU A 131 -6.96 2.92 -21.94
CA GLU A 131 -6.60 3.92 -20.95
C GLU A 131 -5.61 3.38 -19.93
N ASP A 132 -4.81 4.28 -19.36
CA ASP A 132 -3.89 4.00 -18.28
C ASP A 132 -4.58 4.29 -16.93
N TYR A 133 -5.07 3.25 -16.30
CA TYR A 133 -5.81 3.32 -15.02
C TYR A 133 -4.90 3.32 -13.79
N LEU A 134 -3.58 3.53 -13.95
CA LEU A 134 -2.63 3.54 -12.83
C LEU A 134 -3.03 4.55 -11.76
N GLN A 135 -3.41 4.05 -10.59
CA GLN A 135 -3.80 4.87 -9.45
C GLN A 135 -2.59 5.30 -8.62
N ASP A 136 -1.73 4.34 -8.27
CA ASP A 136 -0.49 4.57 -7.52
C ASP A 136 0.48 3.39 -7.70
N VAL A 137 1.69 3.54 -7.16
CA VAL A 137 2.67 2.49 -6.94
C VAL A 137 3.05 2.50 -5.47
N TYR A 138 2.96 1.36 -4.83
CA TYR A 138 3.36 1.18 -3.43
C TYR A 138 4.72 0.52 -3.35
N LEU A 139 5.67 1.21 -2.72
CA LEU A 139 6.98 0.67 -2.34
C LEU A 139 6.88 0.13 -0.92
N THR A 140 7.11 -1.17 -0.74
CA THR A 140 7.11 -1.84 0.56
C THR A 140 8.52 -2.24 0.93
N MET A 141 8.93 -1.90 2.15
CA MET A 141 10.26 -2.15 2.69
C MET A 141 10.17 -2.90 4.01
N ASN A 142 10.79 -4.09 4.04
CA ASN A 142 11.00 -4.88 5.24
C ASN A 142 12.41 -4.58 5.77
N TYR A 143 12.51 -4.00 6.96
CA TYR A 143 13.82 -3.67 7.55
C TYR A 143 13.88 -3.94 9.05
N GLY A 144 15.09 -4.20 9.54
CA GLY A 144 15.41 -4.25 10.97
C GLY A 144 16.06 -2.93 11.40
N GLY A 145 15.59 -2.36 12.51
CA GLY A 145 16.06 -1.09 13.02
C GLY A 145 14.96 -0.31 13.74
N ASN A 146 15.31 0.79 14.41
CA ASN A 146 14.32 1.63 15.10
C ASN A 146 13.60 2.57 14.12
N ARG A 147 14.34 3.07 13.13
CA ARG A 147 13.85 4.09 12.20
C ARG A 147 14.47 3.91 10.82
N ALA A 148 13.74 4.28 9.80
CA ALA A 148 14.27 4.46 8.47
C ALA A 148 13.80 5.80 7.88
N GLN A 149 14.61 6.35 6.96
CA GLN A 149 14.33 7.60 6.26
C GLN A 149 14.52 7.40 4.76
N LEU A 150 13.57 7.88 3.97
CA LEU A 150 13.56 7.77 2.52
C LEU A 150 13.81 9.14 1.90
N TYR A 151 14.79 9.22 1.00
CA TYR A 151 15.23 10.46 0.34
C TYR A 151 15.18 10.34 -1.18
N GLN A 152 14.91 11.46 -1.82
CA GLN A 152 15.10 11.67 -3.26
C GLN A 152 15.96 12.91 -3.46
N ASP A 153 17.06 12.78 -4.20
CA ASP A 153 17.99 13.89 -4.51
C ASP A 153 18.42 14.69 -3.26
N GLY A 154 18.66 14.00 -2.14
CA GLY A 154 19.05 14.61 -0.87
C GLY A 154 17.92 15.26 -0.08
N LYS A 155 16.69 15.21 -0.58
CA LYS A 155 15.50 15.74 0.11
C LYS A 155 14.75 14.59 0.80
N LEU A 156 14.45 14.76 2.10
CA LEU A 156 13.62 13.81 2.84
C LEU A 156 12.20 13.78 2.23
N LEU A 157 11.76 12.60 1.84
CA LEU A 157 10.40 12.34 1.41
C LEU A 157 9.50 11.96 2.59
N THR A 158 9.96 10.99 3.37
CA THR A 158 9.22 10.45 4.51
C THR A 158 10.16 9.64 5.39
N ASP A 159 9.75 9.38 6.61
CA ASP A 159 10.42 8.52 7.57
C ASP A 159 9.42 7.60 8.26
N TRP A 160 9.93 6.57 8.92
CA TRP A 160 9.14 5.60 9.63
C TRP A 160 9.86 5.09 10.88
N PHE A 161 9.16 5.10 12.00
CA PHE A 161 9.58 4.41 13.22
C PHE A 161 9.04 2.99 13.17
N SER A 162 9.94 2.02 13.24
CA SER A 162 9.57 0.61 13.10
C SER A 162 8.62 0.16 14.22
N ASN A 163 7.53 -0.45 13.82
CA ASN A 163 6.53 -1.07 14.69
C ASN A 163 6.50 -2.60 14.55
N GLY A 164 7.47 -3.15 13.81
CA GLY A 164 7.52 -4.58 13.48
C GLY A 164 6.81 -4.97 12.18
N GLU A 165 6.06 -4.03 11.58
CA GLU A 165 5.41 -4.21 10.28
C GLU A 165 6.31 -3.72 9.14
N ASP A 166 5.94 -4.08 7.92
CA ASP A 166 6.58 -3.57 6.71
C ASP A 166 6.17 -2.12 6.46
N TRP A 167 7.13 -1.31 6.05
CA TRP A 167 6.88 0.09 5.72
C TRP A 167 6.47 0.26 4.27
N THR A 168 5.25 0.72 4.03
CA THR A 168 4.70 0.96 2.69
C THR A 168 4.58 2.44 2.40
N VAL A 169 5.06 2.85 1.22
CA VAL A 169 5.09 4.25 0.75
C VAL A 169 4.41 4.37 -0.61
N ALA A 170 3.38 5.22 -0.69
CA ALA A 170 2.73 5.58 -1.95
C ALA A 170 3.61 6.55 -2.75
N LEU A 171 3.97 6.21 -3.98
CA LEU A 171 4.98 6.92 -4.76
C LEU A 171 4.41 8.00 -5.69
N LYS A 172 3.12 7.98 -6.00
CA LYS A 172 2.45 8.98 -6.86
C LYS A 172 2.71 10.41 -6.39
N ARG A 173 2.58 10.66 -5.08
CA ARG A 173 2.79 12.00 -4.49
C ARG A 173 4.21 12.53 -4.63
N TYR A 174 5.16 11.66 -4.97
CA TYR A 174 6.57 11.99 -5.20
C TYR A 174 6.96 11.94 -6.68
N GLY A 175 5.98 11.76 -7.58
CA GLY A 175 6.20 11.76 -9.03
C GLY A 175 6.87 10.50 -9.56
N TYR A 176 6.66 9.35 -8.92
CA TYR A 176 7.24 8.06 -9.30
C TYR A 176 8.77 8.11 -9.44
N PRO A 177 9.51 8.33 -8.35
CA PRO A 177 10.96 8.49 -8.39
C PRO A 177 11.64 7.21 -8.87
N LYS A 178 12.64 7.35 -9.74
CA LYS A 178 13.45 6.23 -10.24
C LYS A 178 14.60 5.86 -9.29
N TYR A 179 15.08 6.83 -8.52
CA TYR A 179 16.19 6.64 -7.60
C TYR A 179 15.84 7.20 -6.24
N LEU A 180 16.05 6.38 -5.22
CA LEU A 180 15.80 6.73 -3.83
C LEU A 180 17.00 6.32 -2.98
N THR A 181 17.21 7.03 -1.89
CA THR A 181 18.18 6.63 -0.86
C THR A 181 17.42 6.29 0.42
N LEU A 182 17.60 5.08 0.92
CA LEU A 182 17.08 4.62 2.19
C LEU A 182 18.19 4.62 3.23
N VAL A 183 17.96 5.27 4.36
CA VAL A 183 18.85 5.27 5.53
C VAL A 183 18.15 4.50 6.64
N VAL A 184 18.75 3.39 7.09
CA VAL A 184 18.24 2.56 8.18
C VAL A 184 19.09 2.78 9.41
N TYR A 185 18.47 3.14 10.53
CA TYR A 185 19.12 3.35 11.81
C TYR A 185 18.99 2.11 12.70
N PRO A 186 20.03 1.79 13.49
CA PRO A 186 20.08 0.56 14.26
C PRO A 186 18.97 0.47 15.31
N TYR A 187 18.66 -0.75 15.68
CA TYR A 187 17.81 -1.03 16.82
C TYR A 187 18.52 -0.63 18.13
N GLU A 188 17.84 0.14 18.97
CA GLU A 188 18.29 0.53 20.31
C GLU A 188 17.21 0.13 21.34
N GLU A 189 17.59 -0.62 22.38
CA GLU A 189 16.65 -1.13 23.40
C GLU A 189 16.01 -0.02 24.27
N GLU A 190 16.63 1.17 24.33
CA GLU A 190 16.18 2.28 25.18
C GLU A 190 15.02 3.08 24.57
N VAL A 191 14.59 2.76 23.35
CA VAL A 191 13.49 3.46 22.71
C VAL A 191 12.17 2.84 23.16
N TYR A 192 11.43 3.59 23.96
CA TYR A 192 10.15 3.18 24.56
C TYR A 192 9.04 3.15 23.52
N TYR A 193 8.66 1.94 23.09
CA TYR A 193 7.43 1.75 22.34
C TYR A 193 6.75 0.47 22.84
N ASP A 194 5.44 0.51 22.95
CA ASP A 194 4.60 -0.71 23.06
C ASP A 194 4.68 -1.55 21.77
N LEU A 195 5.43 -1.08 20.80
CA LEU A 195 5.69 -1.69 19.51
C LEU A 195 6.96 -2.53 19.60
N GLN A 196 6.98 -3.63 18.90
CA GLN A 196 8.15 -4.54 18.84
C GLN A 196 8.87 -4.34 17.50
N PRO A 197 9.80 -3.36 17.38
CA PRO A 197 10.56 -3.18 16.16
C PRO A 197 11.41 -4.41 15.88
N ARG A 198 11.66 -4.70 14.62
CA ARG A 198 12.59 -5.76 14.23
C ARG A 198 14.01 -5.34 14.61
N LYS A 199 14.73 -6.25 15.28
CA LYS A 199 16.13 -6.00 15.68
C LYS A 199 17.04 -5.92 14.44
N GLY A 200 18.14 -5.19 14.58
CA GLY A 200 19.14 -5.09 13.52
C GLY A 200 19.41 -3.67 13.04
N CYS A 201 20.02 -3.56 11.89
CA CYS A 201 20.24 -2.32 11.13
C CYS A 201 20.42 -2.73 9.66
N GLU A 202 19.35 -3.21 9.03
CA GLU A 202 19.42 -3.73 7.66
C GLU A 202 18.09 -3.71 6.94
N LEU A 203 18.14 -3.57 5.63
CA LEU A 203 17.03 -3.81 4.73
C LEU A 203 17.02 -5.29 4.37
N HIS A 204 15.93 -5.99 4.69
CA HIS A 204 15.77 -7.40 4.36
C HIS A 204 15.22 -7.56 2.94
N GLU A 205 14.22 -6.76 2.61
CA GLU A 205 13.56 -6.80 1.31
C GLU A 205 12.98 -5.44 0.94
N ALA A 206 12.94 -5.13 -0.35
CA ALA A 206 12.16 -4.05 -0.91
C ALA A 206 11.46 -4.54 -2.17
N SER A 207 10.16 -4.32 -2.23
CA SER A 207 9.30 -4.65 -3.37
C SER A 207 8.42 -3.48 -3.74
N ALA A 208 7.88 -3.48 -4.94
CA ALA A 208 6.91 -2.49 -5.34
C ALA A 208 5.85 -3.13 -6.24
N HIS A 209 4.62 -2.63 -6.11
CA HIS A 209 3.50 -3.06 -6.93
C HIS A 209 2.64 -1.87 -7.34
N ALA A 210 2.07 -1.97 -8.52
CA ALA A 210 1.11 -1.01 -9.04
C ALA A 210 -0.30 -1.34 -8.56
N VAL A 211 -1.12 -0.31 -8.36
CA VAL A 211 -2.56 -0.44 -8.15
C VAL A 211 -3.31 0.45 -9.13
N TYR A 212 -4.49 0.00 -9.51
CA TYR A 212 -5.29 0.58 -10.56
C TYR A 212 -6.64 1.01 -10.04
N LYS A 213 -7.18 2.08 -10.62
CA LYS A 213 -8.54 2.56 -10.37
C LYS A 213 -9.45 1.99 -11.46
N LEU A 214 -10.20 0.95 -11.13
CA LEU A 214 -11.09 0.24 -12.05
C LEU A 214 -12.55 0.58 -11.78
N GLU A 215 -13.33 0.78 -12.84
CA GLU A 215 -14.77 1.00 -12.72
C GLU A 215 -15.50 -0.31 -12.44
N VAL A 216 -16.50 -0.26 -11.55
CA VAL A 216 -17.28 -1.39 -11.04
C VAL A 216 -18.73 -1.35 -11.50
#